data_20ba42dc30186cac0c84bee2eae46389
#
_entry.id   20ba42dc30186cac0c84bee2eae46389
#
_cell.length_a   1.000
_cell.length_b   1.000
_cell.length_c   1.000
_cell.angle_alpha   90.00
_cell.angle_beta   90.00
_cell.angle_gamma   90.00
#
_symmetry.space_group_name_H-M   'P 1'
#
loop_
_entity.id
_entity.type
_entity.pdbx_description
1 polymer ?
#
loop_
_entity_poly.entity_id
_entity_poly.type
_entity_poly.pdbx_seq_one_letter_code
_entity_poly.pdbx_strand_id
1 'polypeptide(L)'
;DLIENKTSKLLLAKHKQSVKDDELYSQGIFARKQECKDVYLGIEAISSTYGFSGVEPNTVLTSWEQSSDDPTRFAQLTNKLCELDYNVLYLDYDKQRGFGAKKSIDIWWNDFSNTAELSLNLAKFMSSSIDWRQAQIRVLYVNNQNDKKGQLEEIIDELLSNYRIPARSKIINNE
;
A
#
# COMPACT_ATOMS: atom_id res chain seq x y z
N ASP A 1 30.66 -6.66 -32.26
CA ASP A 1 29.15 -6.69 -32.40
C ASP A 1 28.40 -7.04 -31.10
N LEU A 2 28.87 -8.03 -30.31
CA LEU A 2 28.21 -8.38 -29.03
C LEU A 2 28.45 -7.37 -27.91
N ILE A 3 29.57 -6.68 -27.89
CA ILE A 3 29.92 -5.66 -26.88
C ILE A 3 29.19 -4.36 -27.16
N GLU A 4 29.09 -3.92 -28.40
CA GLU A 4 28.31 -2.73 -28.79
C GLU A 4 26.81 -2.89 -28.48
N ASN A 5 26.26 -4.07 -28.74
CA ASN A 5 24.84 -4.34 -28.48
C ASN A 5 24.51 -4.35 -26.96
N LYS A 6 25.45 -4.77 -26.12
CA LYS A 6 25.29 -4.77 -24.66
C LYS A 6 25.39 -3.35 -24.08
N THR A 7 26.30 -2.54 -24.60
CA THR A 7 26.47 -1.13 -24.20
C THR A 7 25.27 -0.28 -24.62
N SER A 8 24.76 -0.48 -25.84
CA SER A 8 23.57 0.22 -26.34
C SER A 8 22.30 -0.14 -25.54
N LYS A 9 22.12 -1.41 -25.16
CA LYS A 9 21.01 -1.83 -24.28
C LYS A 9 21.11 -1.23 -22.88
N LEU A 10 22.32 -1.11 -22.32
CA LEU A 10 22.55 -0.51 -21.02
C LEU A 10 22.29 1.00 -21.02
N LEU A 11 22.69 1.71 -22.08
CA LEU A 11 22.44 3.14 -22.28
C LEU A 11 20.95 3.43 -22.47
N LEU A 12 20.24 2.60 -23.25
CA LEU A 12 18.79 2.70 -23.42
C LEU A 12 18.03 2.43 -22.11
N ALA A 13 18.48 1.46 -21.30
CA ALA A 13 17.91 1.18 -20.00
C ALA A 13 18.12 2.35 -19.02
N LYS A 14 19.33 2.93 -19.00
CA LYS A 14 19.63 4.13 -18.19
C LYS A 14 18.79 5.35 -18.62
N HIS A 15 18.63 5.56 -19.91
CA HIS A 15 17.84 6.67 -20.43
C HIS A 15 16.34 6.52 -20.08
N LYS A 16 15.77 5.31 -20.24
CA LYS A 16 14.39 5.03 -19.83
C LYS A 16 14.18 5.18 -18.32
N GLN A 17 15.18 4.87 -17.50
CA GLN A 17 15.12 5.07 -16.06
C GLN A 17 15.12 6.56 -15.69
N SER A 18 16.01 7.35 -16.32
CA SER A 18 16.08 8.80 -16.10
C SER A 18 14.76 9.51 -16.41
N VAL A 19 14.12 9.15 -17.52
CA VAL A 19 12.80 9.74 -17.90
C VAL A 19 11.72 9.40 -16.87
N LYS A 20 11.73 8.18 -16.32
CA LYS A 20 10.78 7.81 -15.26
C LYS A 20 11.06 8.55 -13.96
N ASP A 21 12.32 8.74 -13.60
CA ASP A 21 12.71 9.46 -12.41
C ASP A 21 12.28 10.94 -12.50
N ASP A 22 12.42 11.58 -13.68
CA ASP A 22 11.96 12.94 -13.94
C ASP A 22 10.43 13.07 -13.84
N GLU A 23 9.69 12.07 -14.34
CA GLU A 23 8.23 12.02 -14.22
C GLU A 23 7.77 11.90 -12.77
N LEU A 24 8.42 11.04 -11.96
CA LEU A 24 8.15 10.92 -10.53
C LEU A 24 8.47 12.22 -9.77
N TYR A 25 9.59 12.86 -10.11
CA TYR A 25 9.98 14.14 -9.52
C TYR A 25 8.95 15.24 -9.78
N SER A 26 8.38 15.28 -10.99
CA SER A 26 7.32 16.25 -11.34
C SER A 26 6.04 16.06 -10.53
N GLN A 27 5.83 14.86 -9.97
CA GLN A 27 4.72 14.51 -9.09
C GLN A 27 5.06 14.68 -7.60
N GLY A 28 6.24 15.22 -7.26
CA GLY A 28 6.69 15.37 -5.89
C GLY A 28 7.20 14.08 -5.24
N ILE A 29 7.48 13.05 -6.04
CA ILE A 29 7.98 11.76 -5.56
C ILE A 29 9.50 11.72 -5.73
N PHE A 30 10.22 11.52 -4.62
CA PHE A 30 11.66 11.33 -4.65
C PHE A 30 12.00 9.87 -4.97
N ALA A 31 12.62 9.65 -6.12
CA ALA A 31 13.11 8.34 -6.50
C ALA A 31 14.59 8.19 -6.12
N ARG A 32 14.90 7.18 -5.33
CA ARG A 32 16.26 6.79 -5.00
C ARG A 32 16.47 5.32 -5.32
N LYS A 33 17.48 5.02 -6.11
CA LYS A 33 17.86 3.65 -6.44
C LYS A 33 18.99 3.20 -5.53
N GLN A 34 18.77 2.10 -4.84
CA GLN A 34 19.78 1.43 -4.05
C GLN A 34 20.08 0.07 -4.70
N GLU A 35 21.33 -0.17 -5.07
CA GLU A 35 21.78 -1.48 -5.55
C GLU A 35 22.07 -2.38 -4.35
N CYS A 36 21.50 -3.57 -4.35
CA CYS A 36 21.74 -4.59 -3.33
C CYS A 36 21.83 -5.97 -3.99
N LYS A 37 22.58 -6.87 -3.35
CA LYS A 37 22.67 -8.27 -3.80
C LYS A 37 21.43 -9.08 -3.44
N ASP A 38 20.73 -8.66 -2.41
CA ASP A 38 19.60 -9.32 -1.83
C ASP A 38 18.54 -8.26 -1.44
N VAL A 39 17.33 -8.41 -1.97
CA VAL A 39 16.26 -7.42 -1.82
C VAL A 39 15.80 -7.32 -0.36
N TYR A 40 15.67 -8.44 0.34
CA TYR A 40 15.20 -8.44 1.74
C TYR A 40 16.19 -7.73 2.66
N LEU A 41 17.49 -8.06 2.53
CA LEU A 41 18.54 -7.37 3.28
C LEU A 41 18.67 -5.90 2.90
N GLY A 42 18.42 -5.57 1.63
CA GLY A 42 18.41 -4.18 1.16
C GLY A 42 17.29 -3.36 1.80
N ILE A 43 16.08 -3.90 1.86
CA ILE A 43 14.94 -3.24 2.51
C ILE A 43 15.20 -3.08 4.02
N GLU A 44 15.68 -4.13 4.69
CA GLU A 44 16.00 -4.10 6.12
C GLU A 44 17.07 -3.04 6.43
N ALA A 45 18.14 -2.99 5.64
CA ALA A 45 19.19 -1.99 5.81
C ALA A 45 18.68 -0.56 5.63
N ILE A 46 17.85 -0.31 4.60
CA ILE A 46 17.26 1.00 4.38
C ILE A 46 16.35 1.37 5.54
N SER A 47 15.45 0.48 5.95
CA SER A 47 14.47 0.74 7.03
C SER A 47 15.14 1.01 8.37
N SER A 48 16.27 0.32 8.65
CA SER A 48 17.02 0.51 9.90
C SER A 48 17.86 1.79 9.94
N THR A 49 18.16 2.39 8.78
CA THR A 49 19.06 3.57 8.68
C THR A 49 18.33 4.84 8.24
N TYR A 50 17.08 4.71 7.79
CA TYR A 50 16.30 5.86 7.32
C TYR A 50 15.72 6.60 8.54
N GLY A 51 16.21 7.76 8.86
CA GLY A 51 15.72 8.52 10.01
C GLY A 51 16.69 9.64 10.45
N PHE A 52 17.90 9.61 9.92
CA PHE A 52 18.89 10.64 10.26
C PHE A 52 18.67 11.99 9.58
N SER A 53 17.67 12.12 8.69
CA SER A 53 17.42 13.34 7.91
C SER A 53 16.19 14.15 8.33
N GLY A 54 15.59 13.85 9.48
CA GLY A 54 14.52 14.67 10.08
C GLY A 54 13.09 14.39 9.60
N VAL A 55 12.89 13.56 8.59
CA VAL A 55 11.58 13.01 8.18
C VAL A 55 11.71 11.50 8.12
N GLU A 56 11.12 10.83 9.09
CA GLU A 56 11.14 9.38 9.16
C GLU A 56 9.97 8.79 8.38
N PRO A 57 10.20 7.93 7.37
CA PRO A 57 9.14 7.18 6.77
C PRO A 57 8.56 6.21 7.80
N ASN A 58 7.25 6.16 7.88
CA ASN A 58 6.52 5.28 8.80
C ASN A 58 5.81 4.14 8.10
N THR A 59 5.94 4.03 6.78
CA THR A 59 5.18 3.08 5.98
C THR A 59 6.04 2.49 4.87
N VAL A 60 6.00 1.18 4.73
CA VAL A 60 6.62 0.43 3.64
C VAL A 60 5.53 -0.16 2.76
N LEU A 61 5.60 0.13 1.46
CA LEU A 61 4.75 -0.50 0.44
C LEU A 61 5.58 -1.48 -0.36
N THR A 62 5.17 -2.74 -0.39
CA THR A 62 5.85 -3.81 -1.13
C THR A 62 4.86 -4.65 -1.94
N SER A 63 5.35 -5.42 -2.91
CA SER A 63 4.50 -6.31 -3.71
C SER A 63 4.18 -7.59 -2.95
N TRP A 64 2.91 -8.04 -3.03
CA TRP A 64 2.49 -9.34 -2.53
C TRP A 64 3.10 -10.51 -3.33
N GLU A 65 3.43 -10.31 -4.62
CA GLU A 65 4.08 -11.33 -5.45
C GLU A 65 5.39 -11.84 -4.83
N GLN A 66 6.14 -10.99 -4.10
CA GLN A 66 7.39 -11.39 -3.43
C GLN A 66 7.20 -12.44 -2.33
N SER A 67 5.99 -12.57 -1.78
CA SER A 67 5.69 -13.59 -0.76
C SER A 67 5.79 -15.02 -1.28
N SER A 68 5.59 -15.24 -2.57
CA SER A 68 5.62 -16.56 -3.21
C SER A 68 7.03 -17.08 -3.48
N ASP A 69 8.03 -16.18 -3.60
CA ASP A 69 9.40 -16.56 -3.93
C ASP A 69 10.13 -17.16 -2.72
N ASP A 70 10.00 -16.54 -1.54
CA ASP A 70 10.52 -17.02 -0.27
C ASP A 70 9.61 -16.58 0.88
N PRO A 71 8.56 -17.35 1.19
CA PRO A 71 7.58 -17.00 2.21
C PRO A 71 8.18 -16.81 3.60
N THR A 72 9.23 -17.57 3.92
CA THR A 72 9.89 -17.50 5.24
C THR A 72 10.61 -16.16 5.40
N ARG A 73 11.41 -15.78 4.43
CA ARG A 73 12.12 -14.49 4.47
C ARG A 73 11.19 -13.32 4.37
N PHE A 74 10.12 -13.43 3.59
CA PHE A 74 9.08 -12.43 3.51
C PHE A 74 8.43 -12.17 4.87
N ALA A 75 8.05 -13.24 5.60
CA ALA A 75 7.50 -13.13 6.95
C ALA A 75 8.52 -12.55 7.94
N GLN A 76 9.79 -12.94 7.87
CA GLN A 76 10.86 -12.38 8.70
C GLN A 76 11.05 -10.88 8.48
N LEU A 77 11.07 -10.44 7.21
CA LEU A 77 11.15 -9.02 6.88
C LEU A 77 9.95 -8.26 7.42
N THR A 78 8.73 -8.80 7.25
CA THR A 78 7.50 -8.19 7.78
C THR A 78 7.59 -7.98 9.29
N ASN A 79 7.97 -9.02 10.03
CA ASN A 79 8.12 -8.94 11.48
C ASN A 79 9.17 -7.88 11.87
N LYS A 80 10.29 -7.84 11.15
CA LYS A 80 11.35 -6.86 11.39
C LYS A 80 10.89 -5.42 11.17
N LEU A 81 10.12 -5.18 10.10
CA LEU A 81 9.54 -3.86 9.83
C LEU A 81 8.52 -3.45 10.91
N CYS A 82 7.70 -4.39 11.38
CA CYS A 82 6.78 -4.14 12.50
C CYS A 82 7.51 -3.85 13.82
N GLU A 83 8.63 -4.54 14.11
CA GLU A 83 9.50 -4.25 15.27
C GLU A 83 10.11 -2.83 15.21
N LEU A 84 10.27 -2.27 14.00
CA LEU A 84 10.75 -0.92 13.75
C LEU A 84 9.61 0.11 13.65
N ASP A 85 8.40 -0.23 14.08
CA ASP A 85 7.20 0.60 14.07
C ASP A 85 6.74 1.07 12.66
N TYR A 86 7.11 0.32 11.60
CA TYR A 86 6.59 0.61 10.27
C TYR A 86 5.20 0.03 10.05
N ASN A 87 4.33 0.78 9.40
CA ASN A 87 3.16 0.23 8.72
C ASN A 87 3.62 -0.53 7.47
N VAL A 88 3.16 -1.76 7.29
CA VAL A 88 3.51 -2.56 6.12
C VAL A 88 2.29 -2.73 5.24
N LEU A 89 2.39 -2.28 4.00
CA LEU A 89 1.33 -2.38 3.00
C LEU A 89 1.77 -3.36 1.90
N TYR A 90 0.90 -4.26 1.55
CA TYR A 90 1.10 -5.20 0.46
C TYR A 90 0.23 -4.83 -0.72
N LEU A 91 0.86 -4.62 -1.87
CA LEU A 91 0.16 -4.36 -3.12
C LEU A 91 0.07 -5.65 -3.93
N ASP A 92 -1.15 -6.13 -4.12
CA ASP A 92 -1.49 -7.12 -5.12
C ASP A 92 -2.09 -6.40 -6.34
N TYR A 93 -1.35 -6.36 -7.44
CA TYR A 93 -1.72 -5.57 -8.61
C TYR A 93 -1.84 -6.45 -9.86
N ASP A 94 -3.05 -6.55 -10.38
CA ASP A 94 -3.32 -7.22 -11.65
C ASP A 94 -2.84 -6.34 -12.82
N LYS A 95 -1.76 -6.75 -13.47
CA LYS A 95 -1.16 -6.02 -14.61
C LYS A 95 -2.08 -5.94 -15.84
N GLN A 96 -3.05 -6.84 -15.96
CA GLN A 96 -3.99 -6.84 -17.10
C GLN A 96 -5.20 -5.94 -16.83
N ARG A 97 -5.74 -5.98 -15.62
CA ARG A 97 -6.96 -5.23 -15.23
C ARG A 97 -6.65 -3.89 -14.57
N GLY A 98 -5.43 -3.72 -14.08
CA GLY A 98 -5.06 -2.55 -13.28
C GLY A 98 -5.94 -2.44 -12.03
N PHE A 99 -6.32 -1.23 -11.68
CA PHE A 99 -7.29 -0.96 -10.61
C PHE A 99 -8.75 -0.93 -11.11
N GLY A 100 -9.03 -1.50 -12.27
CA GLY A 100 -10.36 -1.57 -12.85
C GLY A 100 -10.96 -0.20 -13.17
N ALA A 101 -12.29 -0.09 -13.05
CA ALA A 101 -13.02 1.13 -13.43
C ALA A 101 -12.94 2.28 -12.41
N LYS A 102 -12.26 2.09 -11.29
CA LYS A 102 -12.08 3.07 -10.21
C LYS A 102 -13.41 3.68 -9.69
N LYS A 103 -14.48 2.88 -9.69
CA LYS A 103 -15.82 3.32 -9.26
C LYS A 103 -16.11 3.09 -7.79
N SER A 104 -15.39 2.18 -7.15
CA SER A 104 -15.55 1.86 -5.73
C SER A 104 -14.21 1.56 -5.07
N ILE A 105 -14.13 1.88 -3.78
CA ILE A 105 -13.05 1.49 -2.88
C ILE A 105 -13.71 0.69 -1.77
N ASP A 106 -13.44 -0.59 -1.70
CA ASP A 106 -13.99 -1.49 -0.71
C ASP A 106 -12.95 -1.77 0.38
N ILE A 107 -13.31 -1.46 1.61
CA ILE A 107 -12.46 -1.65 2.79
C ILE A 107 -13.06 -2.78 3.60
N TRP A 108 -12.35 -3.89 3.74
CA TRP A 108 -12.78 -5.03 4.50
C TRP A 108 -12.25 -4.96 5.93
N TRP A 109 -13.17 -4.93 6.89
CA TRP A 109 -12.86 -4.93 8.32
C TRP A 109 -13.33 -6.21 8.99
N ASN A 110 -12.54 -6.69 9.93
CA ASN A 110 -12.90 -7.77 10.85
C ASN A 110 -12.79 -7.33 12.33
N ASP A 111 -12.22 -6.16 12.57
CA ASP A 111 -12.07 -5.54 13.89
C ASP A 111 -11.94 -4.01 13.77
N PHE A 112 -11.80 -3.34 14.91
CA PHE A 112 -11.61 -1.88 15.03
C PHE A 112 -10.16 -1.55 15.43
N SER A 113 -9.18 -2.24 14.86
CA SER A 113 -7.76 -2.03 15.13
C SER A 113 -7.18 -0.79 14.42
N ASN A 114 -5.92 -0.50 14.72
CA ASN A 114 -5.15 0.54 14.03
C ASN A 114 -5.10 0.31 12.49
N THR A 115 -5.22 -0.94 12.06
CA THR A 115 -5.30 -1.28 10.63
C THR A 115 -6.57 -0.73 9.98
N ALA A 116 -7.69 -0.73 10.70
CA ALA A 116 -8.94 -0.13 10.23
C ALA A 116 -8.76 1.38 10.02
N GLU A 117 -8.16 2.07 10.99
CA GLU A 117 -7.86 3.49 10.90
C GLU A 117 -6.93 3.83 9.72
N LEU A 118 -5.85 3.07 9.56
CA LEU A 118 -4.93 3.24 8.43
C LEU A 118 -5.66 3.07 7.09
N SER A 119 -6.53 2.07 6.98
CA SER A 119 -7.30 1.80 5.75
C SER A 119 -8.24 2.94 5.37
N LEU A 120 -8.85 3.60 6.36
CA LEU A 120 -9.68 4.79 6.15
C LEU A 120 -8.85 5.96 5.63
N ASN A 121 -7.69 6.20 6.23
CA ASN A 121 -6.79 7.27 5.79
C ASN A 121 -6.31 7.03 4.35
N LEU A 122 -5.96 5.79 3.99
CA LEU A 122 -5.59 5.44 2.62
C LEU A 122 -6.74 5.69 1.64
N ALA A 123 -7.97 5.25 1.96
CA ALA A 123 -9.13 5.49 1.12
C ALA A 123 -9.40 6.99 0.93
N LYS A 124 -9.21 7.80 1.98
CA LYS A 124 -9.33 9.25 1.91
C LYS A 124 -8.30 9.86 0.96
N PHE A 125 -7.03 9.44 1.03
CA PHE A 125 -6.00 9.87 0.09
C PHE A 125 -6.33 9.45 -1.34
N MET A 126 -6.75 8.21 -1.55
CA MET A 126 -7.15 7.73 -2.88
C MET A 126 -8.29 8.56 -3.45
N SER A 127 -9.35 8.79 -2.67
CA SER A 127 -10.52 9.57 -3.11
C SER A 127 -10.21 11.05 -3.39
N SER A 128 -9.10 11.56 -2.88
CA SER A 128 -8.63 12.93 -3.18
C SER A 128 -7.97 13.04 -4.56
N SER A 129 -7.59 11.92 -5.16
CA SER A 129 -6.98 11.91 -6.50
C SER A 129 -8.02 12.10 -7.60
N ILE A 130 -7.58 12.62 -8.73
CA ILE A 130 -8.44 12.87 -9.90
C ILE A 130 -9.15 11.59 -10.38
N ASP A 131 -8.43 10.47 -10.32
CA ASP A 131 -8.89 9.18 -10.83
C ASP A 131 -9.98 8.54 -9.95
N TRP A 132 -9.93 8.78 -8.63
CA TRP A 132 -10.75 8.12 -7.64
C TRP A 132 -11.78 9.04 -6.98
N ARG A 133 -11.81 10.34 -7.31
CA ARG A 133 -12.69 11.33 -6.66
C ARG A 133 -14.18 11.03 -6.77
N GLN A 134 -14.58 10.21 -7.74
CA GLN A 134 -15.96 9.77 -7.93
C GLN A 134 -16.22 8.35 -7.40
N ALA A 135 -15.20 7.71 -6.83
CA ALA A 135 -15.34 6.38 -6.28
C ALA A 135 -16.20 6.40 -5.03
N GLN A 136 -17.12 5.45 -4.94
CA GLN A 136 -17.87 5.20 -3.72
C GLN A 136 -17.01 4.42 -2.73
N ILE A 137 -16.77 4.97 -1.55
CA ILE A 137 -16.08 4.25 -0.47
C ILE A 137 -17.12 3.41 0.29
N ARG A 138 -16.83 2.12 0.49
CA ARG A 138 -17.66 1.19 1.26
C ARG A 138 -16.81 0.50 2.31
N VAL A 139 -17.30 0.46 3.54
CA VAL A 139 -16.71 -0.33 4.62
C VAL A 139 -17.55 -1.60 4.77
N LEU A 140 -16.92 -2.74 4.54
CA LEU A 140 -17.51 -4.07 4.60
C LEU A 140 -17.01 -4.73 5.89
N TYR A 141 -17.86 -4.80 6.91
CA TYR A 141 -17.51 -5.41 8.19
C TYR A 141 -18.00 -6.85 8.27
N VAL A 142 -17.07 -7.77 8.58
CA VAL A 142 -17.40 -9.18 8.74
C VAL A 142 -17.76 -9.45 10.22
N ASN A 143 -19.04 -9.69 10.47
CA ASN A 143 -19.54 -9.98 11.81
C ASN A 143 -19.38 -11.48 12.12
N ASN A 144 -18.36 -11.82 12.89
CA ASN A 144 -18.05 -13.21 13.28
C ASN A 144 -18.67 -13.61 14.63
N GLN A 145 -19.20 -12.65 15.40
CA GLN A 145 -19.61 -12.86 16.79
C GLN A 145 -21.13 -12.81 16.99
N ASN A 146 -21.90 -12.79 15.92
CA ASN A 146 -23.37 -12.61 15.96
C ASN A 146 -23.83 -11.40 16.78
N ASP A 147 -23.01 -10.35 16.84
CA ASP A 147 -23.39 -9.09 17.44
C ASP A 147 -24.60 -8.49 16.73
N LYS A 148 -25.33 -7.65 17.46
CA LYS A 148 -26.50 -7.01 16.88
C LYS A 148 -26.08 -6.08 15.74
N LYS A 149 -26.49 -6.43 14.54
CA LYS A 149 -26.13 -5.71 13.31
C LYS A 149 -26.31 -4.19 13.42
N GLY A 150 -27.42 -3.72 14.00
CA GLY A 150 -27.70 -2.29 14.15
C GLY A 150 -26.70 -1.57 15.06
N GLN A 151 -26.19 -2.22 16.11
CA GLN A 151 -25.17 -1.63 16.99
C GLN A 151 -23.82 -1.49 16.26
N LEU A 152 -23.46 -2.49 15.45
CA LEU A 152 -22.24 -2.42 14.64
C LEU A 152 -22.32 -1.33 13.57
N GLU A 153 -23.47 -1.19 12.91
CA GLU A 153 -23.71 -0.12 11.94
C GLU A 153 -23.56 1.27 12.59
N GLU A 154 -24.17 1.49 13.76
CA GLU A 154 -24.03 2.75 14.52
C GLU A 154 -22.56 3.07 14.88
N ILE A 155 -21.81 2.09 15.38
CA ILE A 155 -20.38 2.28 15.72
C ILE A 155 -19.57 2.64 14.49
N ILE A 156 -19.78 1.94 13.37
CA ILE A 156 -19.04 2.21 12.14
C ILE A 156 -19.40 3.58 11.58
N ASP A 157 -20.68 3.95 11.56
CA ASP A 157 -21.13 5.23 11.05
C ASP A 157 -20.63 6.40 11.91
N GLU A 158 -20.54 6.23 13.23
CA GLU A 158 -19.91 7.19 14.13
C GLU A 158 -18.43 7.37 13.82
N LEU A 159 -17.68 6.27 13.63
CA LEU A 159 -16.28 6.32 13.24
C LEU A 159 -16.10 7.03 11.90
N LEU A 160 -16.88 6.67 10.88
CA LEU A 160 -16.79 7.31 9.56
C LEU A 160 -17.09 8.81 9.64
N SER A 161 -18.05 9.21 10.48
CA SER A 161 -18.37 10.62 10.72
C SER A 161 -17.19 11.35 11.37
N ASN A 162 -16.55 10.75 12.39
CA ASN A 162 -15.40 11.32 13.09
C ASN A 162 -14.20 11.53 12.15
N TYR A 163 -13.96 10.58 11.24
CA TYR A 163 -12.91 10.70 10.21
C TYR A 163 -13.32 11.59 9.03
N ARG A 164 -14.57 12.06 8.98
CA ARG A 164 -15.12 12.87 7.87
C ARG A 164 -14.94 12.17 6.51
N ILE A 165 -15.23 10.88 6.46
CA ILE A 165 -15.13 10.08 5.24
C ILE A 165 -16.55 9.78 4.74
N PRO A 166 -16.91 10.20 3.53
CA PRO A 166 -18.22 9.90 2.94
C PRO A 166 -18.27 8.45 2.45
N ALA A 167 -18.29 7.50 3.39
CA ALA A 167 -18.36 6.07 3.10
C ALA A 167 -19.72 5.51 3.53
N ARG A 168 -20.06 4.34 2.97
CA ARG A 168 -21.23 3.55 3.40
C ARG A 168 -20.77 2.30 4.12
N SER A 169 -21.38 2.00 5.26
CA SER A 169 -21.16 0.75 5.98
C SER A 169 -22.04 -0.38 5.42
N LYS A 170 -21.55 -1.60 5.48
CA LYS A 170 -22.29 -2.82 5.20
C LYS A 170 -21.80 -3.95 6.10
N ILE A 171 -22.69 -4.47 6.93
CA ILE A 171 -22.38 -5.61 7.78
C ILE A 171 -22.68 -6.90 7.03
N ILE A 172 -21.73 -7.81 7.04
CA ILE A 172 -21.80 -9.16 6.45
C ILE A 172 -21.73 -10.16 7.59
N ASN A 173 -22.81 -10.88 7.85
CA ASN A 173 -22.82 -11.95 8.83
C ASN A 173 -22.14 -13.18 8.23
N ASN A 174 -21.28 -13.82 9.00
CA ASN A 174 -20.71 -15.12 8.66
C ASN A 174 -21.70 -16.17 9.19
N GLU A 175 -22.52 -16.73 8.29
CA GLU A 175 -23.49 -17.78 8.59
C GLU A 175 -22.81 -19.13 8.78
#